data_43cb6f0ad9b105332915c9ab8ed6f7b8
#
_entry.id   43cb6f0ad9b105332915c9ab8ed6f7b8
#
_cell.length_a   1.000
_cell.length_b   1.000
_cell.length_c   1.000
_cell.angle_alpha   90.00
_cell.angle_beta   90.00
_cell.angle_gamma   90.00
#
_symmetry.space_group_name_H-M   'P 1'
#
loop_
_entity.id
_entity.type
_entity.pdbx_description
1 polymer ?
#
loop_
_entity_poly.entity_id
_entity_poly.type
_entity_poly.pdbx_seq_one_letter_code
_entity_poly.pdbx_strand_id
1 'polypeptide(L)'
;MKKLLYLFGFALLIFSTQSCIVSQKPNMGFFDNPYYDYKDAKFTSINVPMFLAKPIVKKALREDGESRELINLIKKVSNIKVMTIENGHSEMVSDFAKYLKKDNFEEWMTVRKEKETVNFQAKQKGEEIKRLMITIASGSELVLVDVSGKFTTDDISRIINYSEKNDVKKIVYK
;
A
#
# COMPACT_ATOMS: atom_id res chain seq x y z
N MET A 1 -34.39 -16.21 -26.42
CA MET A 1 -34.71 -15.63 -25.10
C MET A 1 -33.80 -16.18 -23.99
N LYS A 2 -33.62 -17.51 -23.83
CA LYS A 2 -32.76 -18.10 -22.78
C LYS A 2 -31.28 -17.62 -22.81
N LYS A 3 -30.66 -17.52 -24.00
CA LYS A 3 -29.27 -17.06 -24.14
C LYS A 3 -29.07 -15.60 -23.72
N LEU A 4 -30.06 -14.74 -23.92
CA LEU A 4 -30.03 -13.33 -23.51
C LEU A 4 -30.11 -13.21 -21.98
N LEU A 5 -30.89 -14.10 -21.35
CA LEU A 5 -30.98 -14.14 -19.86
C LEU A 5 -29.67 -14.56 -19.19
N TYR A 6 -28.94 -15.53 -19.79
CA TYR A 6 -27.62 -15.94 -19.29
C TYR A 6 -26.57 -14.85 -19.49
N LEU A 7 -26.59 -14.11 -20.60
CA LEU A 7 -25.70 -12.97 -20.84
C LEU A 7 -25.97 -11.83 -19.85
N PHE A 8 -27.24 -11.55 -19.54
CA PHE A 8 -27.60 -10.51 -18.55
C PHE A 8 -27.23 -10.91 -17.13
N GLY A 9 -27.44 -12.19 -16.76
CA GLY A 9 -27.00 -12.73 -15.46
C GLY A 9 -25.49 -12.73 -15.29
N PHE A 10 -24.73 -13.04 -16.34
CA PHE A 10 -23.28 -13.01 -16.32
C PHE A 10 -22.72 -11.57 -16.22
N ALA A 11 -23.35 -10.61 -16.91
CA ALA A 11 -23.01 -9.19 -16.81
C ALA A 11 -23.27 -8.64 -15.40
N LEU A 12 -24.38 -9.00 -14.76
CA LEU A 12 -24.70 -8.59 -13.38
C LEU A 12 -23.69 -9.15 -12.35
N LEU A 13 -23.19 -10.37 -12.55
CA LEU A 13 -22.17 -11.00 -11.71
C LEU A 13 -20.83 -10.26 -11.79
N ILE A 14 -20.45 -9.73 -12.95
CA ILE A 14 -19.21 -8.97 -13.14
C ILE A 14 -19.29 -7.62 -12.43
N PHE A 15 -20.44 -6.94 -12.42
CA PHE A 15 -20.62 -5.67 -11.73
C PHE A 15 -20.58 -5.77 -10.20
N SER A 16 -20.97 -6.91 -9.63
CA SER A 16 -20.98 -7.11 -8.17
C SER A 16 -19.60 -7.36 -7.56
N THR A 17 -18.56 -7.67 -8.34
CA THR A 17 -17.22 -7.97 -7.83
C THR A 17 -16.31 -6.75 -7.68
N GLN A 18 -16.69 -5.58 -8.17
CA GLN A 18 -15.85 -4.37 -8.13
C GLN A 18 -15.73 -3.76 -6.74
N SER A 19 -16.66 -4.03 -5.84
CA SER A 19 -16.68 -3.47 -4.46
C SER A 19 -15.56 -4.00 -3.54
N CYS A 20 -14.90 -5.11 -3.89
CA CYS A 20 -13.91 -5.73 -2.99
C CYS A 20 -12.49 -5.18 -3.12
N ILE A 21 -12.17 -4.44 -4.18
CA ILE A 21 -10.82 -3.94 -4.45
C ILE A 21 -10.63 -2.53 -3.95
N VAL A 22 -11.61 -1.64 -4.16
CA VAL A 22 -11.60 -0.24 -3.73
C VAL A 22 -12.74 0.00 -2.75
N SER A 23 -12.44 0.69 -1.65
CA SER A 23 -13.41 1.03 -0.60
C SER A 23 -13.19 2.45 -0.11
N GLN A 24 -14.27 3.13 0.27
CA GLN A 24 -14.23 4.42 0.98
C GLN A 24 -14.15 4.24 2.50
N LYS A 25 -13.87 3.03 2.99
CA LYS A 25 -13.66 2.73 4.40
C LYS A 25 -12.19 2.42 4.65
N PRO A 26 -11.67 2.69 5.85
CA PRO A 26 -10.33 2.27 6.23
C PRO A 26 -10.13 0.76 6.02
N ASN A 27 -8.92 0.35 5.65
CA ASN A 27 -8.54 -1.07 5.53
C ASN A 27 -7.38 -1.44 6.46
N MET A 28 -7.03 -0.54 7.38
CA MET A 28 -6.01 -0.73 8.41
C MET A 28 -6.64 -0.57 9.79
N GLY A 29 -6.44 -1.57 10.67
CA GLY A 29 -7.13 -1.69 11.95
C GLY A 29 -6.96 -0.52 12.93
N PHE A 30 -5.93 0.32 12.75
CA PHE A 30 -5.79 1.55 13.53
C PHE A 30 -6.99 2.49 13.35
N PHE A 31 -7.47 2.63 12.12
CA PHE A 31 -8.54 3.56 11.77
C PHE A 31 -9.95 2.97 11.98
N ASP A 32 -10.05 1.68 12.29
CA ASP A 32 -11.31 1.05 12.69
C ASP A 32 -11.66 1.35 14.18
N ASN A 33 -10.76 2.03 14.90
CA ASN A 33 -10.96 2.32 16.32
C ASN A 33 -11.90 3.51 16.51
N PRO A 34 -13.06 3.35 17.16
CA PRO A 34 -14.06 4.39 17.37
C PRO A 34 -13.61 5.53 18.31
N TYR A 35 -12.48 5.38 19.01
CA TYR A 35 -11.90 6.44 19.84
C TYR A 35 -11.30 7.59 19.02
N TYR A 36 -11.01 7.36 17.73
CA TYR A 36 -10.47 8.40 16.88
C TYR A 36 -11.60 8.99 16.03
N ASP A 37 -12.05 10.19 16.39
CA ASP A 37 -13.06 10.92 15.61
C ASP A 37 -12.41 11.66 14.45
N TYR A 38 -12.32 11.00 13.30
CA TYR A 38 -11.79 11.57 12.08
C TYR A 38 -12.92 12.07 11.16
N LYS A 39 -13.88 12.82 11.70
CA LYS A 39 -15.12 13.22 11.01
C LYS A 39 -14.92 13.85 9.65
N ASP A 40 -13.83 14.62 9.48
CA ASP A 40 -13.56 15.35 8.25
C ASP A 40 -12.60 14.59 7.30
N ALA A 41 -12.02 13.50 7.75
CA ALA A 41 -11.10 12.70 6.95
C ALA A 41 -11.85 11.80 5.95
N LYS A 42 -11.43 11.86 4.68
CA LYS A 42 -11.96 11.00 3.62
C LYS A 42 -10.97 9.89 3.33
N PHE A 43 -11.45 8.66 3.42
CA PHE A 43 -10.64 7.48 3.20
C PHE A 43 -10.90 6.89 1.81
N THR A 44 -9.84 6.53 1.12
CA THR A 44 -9.90 5.65 -0.06
C THR A 44 -8.91 4.52 0.14
N SER A 45 -9.40 3.30 0.14
CA SER A 45 -8.61 2.09 0.41
C SER A 45 -8.62 1.14 -0.77
N ILE A 46 -7.45 0.57 -1.07
CA ILE A 46 -7.25 -0.41 -2.13
C ILE A 46 -6.58 -1.64 -1.54
N ASN A 47 -7.20 -2.81 -1.72
CA ASN A 47 -6.56 -4.09 -1.46
C ASN A 47 -6.12 -4.69 -2.79
N VAL A 48 -4.81 -4.89 -2.97
CA VAL A 48 -4.25 -5.42 -4.21
C VAL A 48 -4.20 -6.94 -4.14
N PRO A 49 -5.03 -7.66 -4.90
CA PRO A 49 -4.99 -9.13 -4.95
C PRO A 49 -3.75 -9.59 -5.71
N MET A 50 -2.68 -9.93 -4.98
CA MET A 50 -1.35 -10.20 -5.54
C MET A 50 -1.33 -11.37 -6.54
N PHE A 51 -2.29 -12.30 -6.48
CA PHE A 51 -2.40 -13.38 -7.47
C PHE A 51 -2.77 -12.86 -8.87
N LEU A 52 -3.53 -11.76 -8.96
CA LEU A 52 -3.84 -11.06 -10.21
C LEU A 52 -2.75 -10.05 -10.57
N ALA A 53 -2.23 -9.32 -9.61
CA ALA A 53 -1.27 -8.24 -9.86
C ALA A 53 0.12 -8.77 -10.27
N LYS A 54 0.61 -9.86 -9.66
CA LYS A 54 1.96 -10.39 -9.93
C LYS A 54 2.26 -10.68 -11.41
N PRO A 55 1.40 -11.34 -12.18
CA PRO A 55 1.67 -11.58 -13.61
C PRO A 55 1.78 -10.28 -14.41
N ILE A 56 0.87 -9.33 -14.14
CA ILE A 56 0.81 -8.03 -14.82
C ILE A 56 2.06 -7.21 -14.51
N VAL A 57 2.40 -7.05 -13.23
CA VAL A 57 3.56 -6.27 -12.79
C VAL A 57 4.85 -6.89 -13.32
N LYS A 58 5.01 -8.22 -13.28
CA LYS A 58 6.19 -8.88 -13.82
C LYS A 58 6.33 -8.68 -15.33
N LYS A 59 5.22 -8.67 -16.05
CA LYS A 59 5.24 -8.41 -17.50
C LYS A 59 5.69 -6.98 -17.78
N ALA A 60 5.08 -5.99 -17.12
CA ALA A 60 5.45 -4.58 -17.25
C ALA A 60 6.93 -4.34 -16.92
N LEU A 61 7.43 -4.84 -15.79
CA LEU A 61 8.83 -4.70 -15.40
C LEU A 61 9.81 -5.32 -16.41
N ARG A 62 9.43 -6.40 -17.10
CA ARG A 62 10.25 -6.98 -18.16
C ARG A 62 10.25 -6.15 -19.42
N GLU A 63 9.10 -5.58 -19.78
CA GLU A 63 8.95 -4.73 -20.97
C GLU A 63 9.69 -3.40 -20.78
N ASP A 64 9.72 -2.87 -19.57
CA ASP A 64 10.47 -1.66 -19.22
C ASP A 64 11.98 -1.91 -19.02
N GLY A 65 12.45 -3.15 -19.20
CA GLY A 65 13.86 -3.52 -19.06
C GLY A 65 14.38 -3.51 -17.62
N GLU A 66 13.48 -3.56 -16.64
CA GLU A 66 13.81 -3.52 -15.22
C GLU A 66 14.60 -4.76 -14.75
N SER A 67 15.37 -4.57 -13.70
CA SER A 67 16.28 -5.59 -13.21
C SER A 67 15.56 -6.88 -12.77
N ARG A 68 16.19 -8.03 -12.99
CA ARG A 68 15.70 -9.33 -12.49
C ARG A 68 15.49 -9.33 -10.98
N GLU A 69 16.23 -8.50 -10.27
CA GLU A 69 16.16 -8.33 -8.82
C GLU A 69 14.83 -7.75 -8.38
N LEU A 70 14.35 -6.70 -9.05
CA LEU A 70 13.05 -6.10 -8.80
C LEU A 70 11.90 -7.09 -9.07
N ILE A 71 12.03 -7.88 -10.16
CA ILE A 71 11.07 -8.95 -10.46
C ILE A 71 11.06 -10.01 -9.34
N ASN A 72 12.22 -10.32 -8.74
CA ASN A 72 12.30 -11.26 -7.63
C ASN A 72 11.70 -10.69 -6.33
N LEU A 73 11.84 -9.39 -6.09
CA LEU A 73 11.18 -8.72 -4.97
C LEU A 73 9.64 -8.87 -5.04
N ILE A 74 9.05 -8.63 -6.20
CA ILE A 74 7.60 -8.78 -6.40
C ILE A 74 7.11 -10.21 -6.11
N LYS A 75 7.94 -11.24 -6.34
CA LYS A 75 7.58 -12.62 -5.99
C LYS A 75 7.43 -12.81 -4.49
N LYS A 76 8.21 -12.09 -3.67
CA LYS A 76 8.21 -12.17 -2.21
C LYS A 76 7.01 -11.46 -1.57
N VAL A 77 6.38 -10.53 -2.27
CA VAL A 77 5.17 -9.83 -1.80
C VAL A 77 4.01 -10.79 -1.73
N SER A 78 3.29 -10.83 -0.61
CA SER A 78 2.07 -11.62 -0.43
C SER A 78 0.80 -10.79 -0.49
N ASN A 79 0.84 -9.55 0.01
CA ASN A 79 -0.29 -8.63 0.01
C ASN A 79 0.19 -7.19 -0.02
N ILE A 80 -0.60 -6.32 -0.65
CA ILE A 80 -0.43 -4.86 -0.59
C ILE A 80 -1.78 -4.24 -0.27
N LYS A 81 -1.79 -3.35 0.73
CA LYS A 81 -2.90 -2.45 1.01
C LYS A 81 -2.42 -1.03 0.83
N VAL A 82 -3.19 -0.25 0.12
CA VAL A 82 -2.97 1.20 -0.03
C VAL A 82 -4.16 1.91 0.57
N MET A 83 -3.91 2.97 1.33
CA MET A 83 -4.95 3.84 1.86
C MET A 83 -4.51 5.28 1.69
N THR A 84 -5.35 6.08 1.07
CA THR A 84 -5.21 7.54 1.02
C THR A 84 -6.20 8.16 1.97
N ILE A 85 -5.77 9.21 2.65
CA ILE A 85 -6.56 9.99 3.60
C ILE A 85 -6.45 11.45 3.20
N GLU A 86 -7.55 12.04 2.79
CA GLU A 86 -7.69 13.48 2.57
C GLU A 86 -8.17 14.15 3.86
N ASN A 87 -7.77 15.38 4.10
CA ASN A 87 -8.03 16.13 5.32
C ASN A 87 -7.50 15.43 6.59
N GLY A 88 -6.38 14.73 6.46
CA GLY A 88 -5.67 14.14 7.59
C GLY A 88 -5.02 15.22 8.45
N HIS A 89 -5.13 15.10 9.77
CA HIS A 89 -4.48 16.00 10.72
C HIS A 89 -3.09 15.48 11.11
N SER A 90 -2.19 16.39 11.49
CA SER A 90 -0.83 16.03 11.95
C SER A 90 -0.83 15.08 13.16
N GLU A 91 -1.86 15.18 14.01
CA GLU A 91 -2.07 14.27 15.13
C GLU A 91 -2.30 12.83 14.68
N MET A 92 -3.05 12.63 13.59
CA MET A 92 -3.29 11.31 13.00
C MET A 92 -1.98 10.61 12.61
N VAL A 93 -1.03 11.35 12.02
CA VAL A 93 0.29 10.82 11.66
C VAL A 93 1.06 10.39 12.90
N SER A 94 1.05 11.25 13.95
CA SER A 94 1.72 10.98 15.22
C SER A 94 1.13 9.77 15.93
N ASP A 95 -0.19 9.66 15.98
CA ASP A 95 -0.87 8.56 16.68
C ASP A 95 -0.73 7.25 15.91
N PHE A 96 -0.75 7.31 14.58
CA PHE A 96 -0.44 6.15 13.76
C PHE A 96 0.99 5.65 13.95
N ALA A 97 1.97 6.55 14.05
CA ALA A 97 3.35 6.19 14.35
C ALA A 97 3.49 5.54 15.74
N LYS A 98 2.80 6.04 16.77
CA LYS A 98 2.75 5.41 18.10
C LYS A 98 2.12 4.01 18.05
N TYR A 99 1.03 3.86 17.29
CA TYR A 99 0.38 2.57 17.07
C TYR A 99 1.34 1.57 16.42
N LEU A 100 2.05 1.95 15.37
CA LEU A 100 3.02 1.08 14.69
C LEU A 100 4.14 0.66 15.64
N LYS A 101 4.67 1.60 16.46
CA LYS A 101 5.68 1.29 17.46
C LYS A 101 5.17 0.28 18.49
N LYS A 102 3.92 0.42 18.95
CA LYS A 102 3.27 -0.53 19.87
C LYS A 102 3.05 -1.91 19.22
N ASP A 103 2.83 -1.96 17.90
CA ASP A 103 2.71 -3.20 17.12
C ASP A 103 4.08 -3.73 16.65
N ASN A 104 5.19 -3.33 17.29
CA ASN A 104 6.56 -3.76 17.02
C ASN A 104 7.05 -3.45 15.60
N PHE A 105 6.63 -2.33 15.03
CA PHE A 105 7.30 -1.78 13.87
C PHE A 105 8.49 -0.93 14.32
N GLU A 106 9.61 -1.10 13.66
CA GLU A 106 10.82 -0.31 13.84
C GLU A 106 10.98 0.68 12.69
N GLU A 107 11.34 1.92 13.00
CA GLU A 107 11.63 2.92 11.97
C GLU A 107 13.00 2.60 11.34
N TRP A 108 13.01 2.50 10.01
CA TRP A 108 14.21 2.21 9.27
C TRP A 108 14.78 3.45 8.59
N MET A 109 13.89 4.29 8.05
CA MET A 109 14.30 5.50 7.37
C MET A 109 13.18 6.53 7.35
N THR A 110 13.57 7.81 7.44
CA THR A 110 12.70 8.97 7.20
C THR A 110 13.35 9.87 6.17
N VAL A 111 12.65 10.10 5.06
CA VAL A 111 13.05 11.06 4.02
C VAL A 111 12.16 12.28 4.12
N ARG A 112 12.77 13.48 4.17
CA ARG A 112 12.06 14.75 4.15
C ARG A 112 12.45 15.53 2.91
N LYS A 113 11.45 15.90 2.10
CA LYS A 113 11.62 16.75 0.90
C LYS A 113 10.59 17.86 0.96
N GLU A 114 11.03 19.11 1.07
CA GLU A 114 10.16 20.29 1.11
C GLU A 114 8.94 20.16 2.06
N LYS A 115 7.77 19.81 1.48
CA LYS A 115 6.49 19.65 2.20
C LYS A 115 6.07 18.19 2.41
N GLU A 116 6.93 17.26 2.07
CA GLU A 116 6.63 15.83 2.11
C GLU A 116 7.56 15.08 3.06
N THR A 117 6.99 14.21 3.88
CA THR A 117 7.73 13.30 4.75
C THR A 117 7.36 11.87 4.40
N VAL A 118 8.36 11.05 4.10
CA VAL A 118 8.19 9.62 3.82
C VAL A 118 8.88 8.83 4.93
N ASN A 119 8.12 8.02 5.64
CA ASN A 119 8.62 7.10 6.67
C ASN A 119 8.53 5.66 6.20
N PHE A 120 9.61 4.93 6.38
CA PHE A 120 9.69 3.48 6.17
C PHE A 120 9.82 2.80 7.53
N GLN A 121 8.87 1.93 7.85
CA GLN A 121 8.85 1.18 9.10
C GLN A 121 8.65 -0.30 8.79
N ALA A 122 9.40 -1.17 9.45
CA ALA A 122 9.38 -2.61 9.20
C ALA A 122 9.04 -3.39 10.48
N LYS A 123 8.27 -4.46 10.31
CA LYS A 123 8.00 -5.44 11.36
C LYS A 123 8.71 -6.74 11.03
N GLN A 124 9.60 -7.16 11.94
CA GLN A 124 10.43 -8.35 11.78
C GLN A 124 9.91 -9.51 12.62
N LYS A 125 10.23 -10.72 12.18
CA LYS A 125 10.13 -11.94 12.97
C LYS A 125 11.38 -12.79 12.74
N GLY A 126 12.30 -12.77 13.69
CA GLY A 126 13.67 -13.27 13.51
C GLY A 126 14.41 -12.41 12.49
N GLU A 127 15.10 -13.01 11.54
CA GLU A 127 15.83 -12.31 10.48
C GLU A 127 14.93 -11.90 9.29
N GLU A 128 13.66 -12.28 9.31
CA GLU A 128 12.74 -12.07 8.21
C GLU A 128 11.81 -10.90 8.46
N ILE A 129 11.76 -9.95 7.53
CA ILE A 129 10.82 -8.83 7.54
C ILE A 129 9.48 -9.32 6.97
N LYS A 130 8.44 -9.25 7.79
CA LYS A 130 7.09 -9.73 7.46
C LYS A 130 6.20 -8.63 6.90
N ARG A 131 6.41 -7.40 7.33
CA ARG A 131 5.61 -6.25 6.90
C ARG A 131 6.49 -5.02 6.78
N LEU A 132 6.23 -4.25 5.74
CA LEU A 132 6.79 -2.91 5.52
C LEU A 132 5.63 -1.93 5.46
N MET A 133 5.67 -0.91 6.31
CA MET A 133 4.75 0.21 6.28
C MET A 133 5.48 1.43 5.70
N ILE A 134 4.91 2.01 4.66
CA ILE A 134 5.38 3.27 4.08
C ILE A 134 4.30 4.30 4.35
N THR A 135 4.67 5.36 5.03
CA THR A 135 3.80 6.49 5.35
C THR A 135 4.30 7.72 4.61
N ILE A 136 3.47 8.30 3.76
CA ILE A 136 3.78 9.52 3.01
C ILE A 136 2.81 10.60 3.50
N ALA A 137 3.34 11.65 4.10
CA ALA A 137 2.57 12.79 4.59
C ALA A 137 2.92 14.05 3.78
N SER A 138 1.93 14.70 3.19
CA SER A 138 2.07 15.91 2.39
C SER A 138 0.92 16.89 2.67
N GLY A 139 1.18 17.93 3.45
CA GLY A 139 0.12 18.86 3.88
C GLY A 139 -0.97 18.16 4.67
N SER A 140 -2.21 18.16 4.16
CA SER A 140 -3.37 17.47 4.72
C SER A 140 -3.62 16.08 4.13
N GLU A 141 -2.76 15.62 3.22
CA GLU A 141 -2.87 14.31 2.60
C GLU A 141 -1.92 13.31 3.26
N LEU A 142 -2.41 12.11 3.47
CA LEU A 142 -1.65 10.99 4.01
C LEU A 142 -1.87 9.76 3.13
N VAL A 143 -0.77 9.16 2.67
CA VAL A 143 -0.80 7.89 1.94
C VAL A 143 -0.08 6.84 2.76
N LEU A 144 -0.77 5.74 3.00
CA LEU A 144 -0.27 4.58 3.74
C LEU A 144 -0.20 3.38 2.81
N VAL A 145 0.97 2.74 2.76
CA VAL A 145 1.18 1.52 1.97
C VAL A 145 1.68 0.42 2.91
N ASP A 146 0.85 -0.59 3.11
CA ASP A 146 1.17 -1.78 3.91
C ASP A 146 1.52 -2.94 2.99
N VAL A 147 2.78 -3.31 2.96
CA VAL A 147 3.30 -4.42 2.15
C VAL A 147 3.63 -5.59 3.06
N SER A 148 2.92 -6.70 2.86
CA SER A 148 3.21 -7.96 3.55
C SER A 148 3.99 -8.90 2.64
N GLY A 149 4.93 -9.68 3.22
CA GLY A 149 5.75 -10.59 2.44
C GLY A 149 6.79 -11.32 3.28
N LYS A 150 7.84 -11.78 2.59
CA LYS A 150 9.02 -12.40 3.21
C LYS A 150 10.26 -11.73 2.63
N PHE A 151 10.74 -10.71 3.33
CA PHE A 151 11.83 -9.87 2.86
C PHE A 151 13.06 -10.05 3.73
N THR A 152 14.22 -9.81 3.14
CA THR A 152 15.48 -9.62 3.86
C THR A 152 15.77 -8.13 4.01
N THR A 153 16.74 -7.78 4.85
CA THR A 153 17.27 -6.41 4.96
C THR A 153 17.71 -5.85 3.63
N ASP A 154 18.41 -6.68 2.82
CA ASP A 154 18.85 -6.29 1.49
C ASP A 154 17.69 -6.00 0.53
N ASP A 155 16.61 -6.77 0.62
CA ASP A 155 15.41 -6.53 -0.18
C ASP A 155 14.83 -5.14 0.08
N ILE A 156 14.76 -4.74 1.35
CA ILE A 156 14.22 -3.43 1.74
C ILE A 156 15.17 -2.30 1.33
N SER A 157 16.48 -2.47 1.52
CA SER A 157 17.47 -1.48 1.05
C SER A 157 17.36 -1.23 -0.45
N ARG A 158 17.09 -2.27 -1.24
CA ARG A 158 16.86 -2.14 -2.68
C ARG A 158 15.57 -1.39 -3.03
N ILE A 159 14.47 -1.63 -2.29
CA ILE A 159 13.21 -0.89 -2.45
C ILE A 159 13.45 0.60 -2.18
N ILE A 160 14.14 0.92 -1.11
CA ILE A 160 14.47 2.30 -0.73
C ILE A 160 15.29 2.98 -1.82
N ASN A 161 16.40 2.36 -2.23
CA ASN A 161 17.29 2.90 -3.27
C ASN A 161 16.57 3.07 -4.62
N TYR A 162 15.64 2.17 -4.95
CA TYR A 162 14.83 2.29 -6.15
C TYR A 162 13.86 3.47 -6.06
N SER A 163 13.25 3.69 -4.90
CA SER A 163 12.33 4.82 -4.67
C SER A 163 13.04 6.18 -4.74
N GLU A 164 14.29 6.26 -4.31
CA GLU A 164 15.10 7.48 -4.41
C GLU A 164 15.49 7.83 -5.85
N LYS A 165 15.78 6.81 -6.67
CA LYS A 165 16.18 7.00 -8.08
C LYS A 165 15.00 7.33 -9.00
N ASN A 166 13.85 6.74 -8.73
CA ASN A 166 12.64 6.88 -9.55
C ASN A 166 11.59 7.62 -8.75
N ASP A 167 11.59 8.94 -8.81
CA ASP A 167 10.65 9.82 -8.13
C ASP A 167 9.26 9.17 -7.95
N VAL A 168 8.96 8.65 -6.75
CA VAL A 168 7.78 7.80 -6.45
C VAL A 168 6.47 8.49 -6.84
N LYS A 169 6.46 9.82 -6.96
CA LYS A 169 5.33 10.61 -7.49
C LYS A 169 4.91 10.19 -8.90
N LYS A 170 5.81 9.73 -9.75
CA LYS A 170 5.45 9.28 -11.10
C LYS A 170 4.64 7.99 -11.12
N ILE A 171 4.69 7.20 -10.06
CA ILE A 171 4.01 5.91 -9.96
C ILE A 171 2.60 6.08 -9.37
N VAL A 172 2.38 7.06 -8.49
CA VAL A 172 1.12 7.26 -7.75
C VAL A 172 0.16 8.21 -8.48
N TYR A 173 0.66 9.12 -9.32
CA TYR A 173 -0.14 10.17 -9.98
C TYR A 173 -0.17 10.09 -11.53
N LYS A 174 0.03 8.89 -12.10
CA LYS A 174 -0.09 8.68 -13.55
C LYS A 174 -1.42 8.10 -13.97
#